data_d42b0bd07beddd8512b48cf1ff4edda0
#
_entry.id   d42b0bd07beddd8512b48cf1ff4edda0
#
_cell.length_a   1.000
_cell.length_b   1.000
_cell.length_c   1.000
_cell.angle_alpha   90.00
_cell.angle_beta   90.00
_cell.angle_gamma   90.00
#
_symmetry.space_group_name_H-M   'P 1'
#
loop_
_entity.id
_entity.type
_entity.pdbx_description
1 polymer ?
#
loop_
_entity_poly.entity_id
_entity_poly.type
_entity_poly.pdbx_seq_one_letter_code
_entity_poly.pdbx_strand_id
1 'polypeptide(L)'
;GASAALMMAHLQALAHGRLLPLDGNNTRPTPDAFVTGLNRDLRGRFGNNRYATMFYGEFDSQSEVLRYINAGHCPPILISAAGEATKLTGGDLPIGLFPQIRYQELRVTLSKGCALVVYTDGVTDALNSQGEDFGEARLLSCCNSLPKGANAEAICTLLSKRVVEWAGGVE
;
A
#
# COMPACT_ATOMS: atom_id res chain seq x y z
N GLY A 1 -5.28 17.98 -8.18
CA GLY A 1 -5.94 19.23 -7.86
C GLY A 1 -7.02 19.08 -6.79
N ALA A 2 -7.82 20.12 -6.60
CA ALA A 2 -8.86 20.21 -5.55
C ALA A 2 -9.82 19.01 -5.50
N SER A 3 -10.13 18.42 -6.65
CA SER A 3 -11.00 17.25 -6.77
C SER A 3 -10.41 15.99 -6.17
N ALA A 4 -9.11 15.75 -6.30
CA ALA A 4 -8.43 14.61 -5.69
C ALA A 4 -8.33 14.78 -4.17
N ALA A 5 -8.02 16.00 -3.71
CA ALA A 5 -7.97 16.32 -2.27
C ALA A 5 -9.34 16.10 -1.60
N LEU A 6 -10.43 16.51 -2.24
CA LEU A 6 -11.78 16.29 -1.74
C LEU A 6 -12.13 14.79 -1.67
N MET A 7 -11.73 14.02 -2.69
CA MET A 7 -11.91 12.57 -2.72
C MET A 7 -11.12 11.90 -1.58
N MET A 8 -9.86 12.31 -1.36
CA MET A 8 -9.03 11.78 -0.27
C MET A 8 -9.61 12.09 1.11
N ALA A 9 -10.04 13.34 1.34
CA ALA A 9 -10.68 13.73 2.59
C ALA A 9 -11.96 12.91 2.85
N HIS A 10 -12.73 12.66 1.80
CA HIS A 10 -13.93 11.83 1.88
C HIS A 10 -13.60 10.37 2.18
N LEU A 11 -12.61 9.78 1.50
CA LEU A 11 -12.16 8.42 1.79
C LEU A 11 -11.68 8.27 3.22
N GLN A 12 -10.91 9.24 3.74
CA GLN A 12 -10.47 9.25 5.13
C GLN A 12 -11.66 9.28 6.10
N ALA A 13 -12.65 10.14 5.85
CA ALA A 13 -13.84 10.20 6.69
C ALA A 13 -14.64 8.90 6.67
N LEU A 14 -14.82 8.29 5.50
CA LEU A 14 -15.50 7.00 5.36
C LEU A 14 -14.72 5.87 6.05
N ALA A 15 -13.42 5.83 5.90
CA ALA A 15 -12.57 4.84 6.54
C ALA A 15 -12.65 4.95 8.06
N HIS A 16 -12.54 6.16 8.61
CA HIS A 16 -12.73 6.39 10.04
C HIS A 16 -14.10 5.96 10.53
N GLY A 17 -15.17 6.37 9.82
CA GLY A 17 -16.53 6.02 10.20
C GLY A 17 -16.79 4.50 10.21
N ARG A 18 -16.18 3.75 9.29
CA ARG A 18 -16.32 2.29 9.21
C ARG A 18 -15.46 1.52 10.22
N LEU A 19 -14.37 2.12 10.67
CA LEU A 19 -13.50 1.51 11.69
C LEU A 19 -13.98 1.78 13.12
N LEU A 20 -14.85 2.77 13.29
CA LEU A 20 -15.51 2.99 14.57
C LEU A 20 -16.57 1.90 14.80
N PRO A 21 -16.65 1.32 16.01
CA PRO A 21 -17.73 0.39 16.35
C PRO A 21 -19.07 1.11 16.25
N LEU A 22 -19.91 0.70 15.29
CA LEU A 22 -21.24 1.30 15.11
C LEU A 22 -22.27 0.72 16.06
N ASP A 23 -22.00 -0.46 16.60
CA ASP A 23 -22.92 -1.20 17.47
C ASP A 23 -22.20 -1.56 18.75
N GLY A 24 -22.93 -1.65 19.86
CA GLY A 24 -22.37 -2.03 21.17
C GLY A 24 -21.62 -3.38 21.21
N ASN A 25 -21.55 -4.11 20.11
CA ASN A 25 -20.86 -5.39 19.96
C ASN A 25 -19.36 -5.28 19.59
N ASN A 26 -18.83 -4.08 19.38
CA ASN A 26 -17.41 -3.84 19.10
C ASN A 26 -16.79 -4.70 17.96
N THR A 27 -17.62 -5.19 17.02
CA THR A 27 -17.17 -6.00 15.88
C THR A 27 -16.73 -5.08 14.73
N ARG A 28 -15.44 -5.12 14.40
CA ARG A 28 -14.91 -4.45 13.20
C ARG A 28 -15.26 -5.27 11.96
N PRO A 29 -15.51 -4.62 10.82
CA PRO A 29 -15.67 -5.33 9.54
C PRO A 29 -14.39 -6.09 9.21
N THR A 30 -14.49 -7.23 8.52
CA THR A 30 -13.33 -7.90 7.94
C THR A 30 -12.68 -7.03 6.86
N PRO A 31 -11.37 -7.18 6.57
CA PRO A 31 -10.69 -6.38 5.55
C PRO A 31 -11.41 -6.31 4.20
N ASP A 32 -11.91 -7.46 3.71
CA ASP A 32 -12.67 -7.55 2.47
C ASP A 32 -14.00 -6.79 2.52
N ALA A 33 -14.75 -6.93 3.61
CA ALA A 33 -16.00 -6.21 3.83
C ALA A 33 -15.76 -4.69 3.95
N PHE A 34 -14.68 -4.29 4.61
CA PHE A 34 -14.28 -2.90 4.77
C PHE A 34 -13.99 -2.26 3.41
N VAL A 35 -13.07 -2.84 2.61
CA VAL A 35 -12.67 -2.27 1.31
C VAL A 35 -13.81 -2.35 0.29
N THR A 36 -14.59 -3.43 0.28
CA THR A 36 -15.80 -3.55 -0.55
C THR A 36 -16.81 -2.46 -0.23
N GLY A 37 -16.97 -2.14 1.05
CA GLY A 37 -17.83 -1.03 1.49
C GLY A 37 -17.33 0.33 1.01
N LEU A 38 -16.03 0.61 1.15
CA LEU A 38 -15.42 1.84 0.64
C LEU A 38 -15.59 1.98 -0.87
N ASN A 39 -15.40 0.90 -1.63
CA ASN A 39 -15.61 0.87 -3.08
C ASN A 39 -17.03 1.31 -3.45
N ARG A 40 -18.03 0.78 -2.76
CA ARG A 40 -19.44 1.12 -2.99
C ARG A 40 -19.74 2.59 -2.68
N ASP A 41 -19.23 3.09 -1.56
CA ASP A 41 -19.49 4.47 -1.11
C ASP A 41 -18.79 5.48 -2.03
N LEU A 42 -17.55 5.20 -2.44
CA LEU A 42 -16.82 6.06 -3.36
C LEU A 42 -17.57 6.23 -4.68
N ARG A 43 -18.03 5.13 -5.23
CA ARG A 43 -18.76 5.15 -6.51
C ARG A 43 -20.13 5.83 -6.39
N GLY A 44 -20.83 5.62 -5.31
CA GLY A 44 -22.15 6.23 -5.06
C GLY A 44 -22.11 7.76 -5.01
N ARG A 45 -20.98 8.34 -4.60
CA ARG A 45 -20.84 9.79 -4.41
C ARG A 45 -20.10 10.52 -5.54
N PHE A 46 -19.13 9.88 -6.17
CA PHE A 46 -18.25 10.55 -7.16
C PHE A 46 -18.50 10.11 -8.60
N GLY A 47 -19.42 9.18 -8.84
CA GLY A 47 -19.76 8.71 -10.19
C GLY A 47 -18.69 7.82 -10.82
N ASN A 48 -18.82 7.59 -12.14
CA ASN A 48 -18.13 6.51 -12.86
C ASN A 48 -16.66 6.76 -13.22
N ASN A 49 -16.12 7.98 -13.00
CA ASN A 49 -14.80 8.35 -13.51
C ASN A 49 -13.76 8.61 -12.43
N ARG A 50 -13.99 8.14 -11.19
CA ARG A 50 -13.05 8.34 -10.11
C ARG A 50 -12.73 7.06 -9.41
N TYR A 51 -11.46 6.77 -9.32
CA TYR A 51 -10.92 5.60 -8.64
C TYR A 51 -9.69 5.99 -7.82
N ALA A 52 -9.33 5.15 -6.90
CA ALA A 52 -8.08 5.26 -6.14
C ALA A 52 -7.46 3.88 -5.97
N THR A 53 -6.14 3.81 -5.97
CA THR A 53 -5.42 2.63 -5.53
C THR A 53 -5.35 2.63 -4.02
N MET A 54 -5.40 1.46 -3.39
CA MET A 54 -5.39 1.34 -1.95
C MET A 54 -4.69 0.06 -1.51
N PHE A 55 -3.82 0.18 -0.53
CA PHE A 55 -3.38 -0.94 0.29
C PHE A 55 -3.99 -0.79 1.68
N TYR A 56 -4.70 -1.80 2.16
CA TYR A 56 -5.26 -1.86 3.49
C TYR A 56 -4.76 -3.12 4.19
N GLY A 57 -4.26 -2.99 5.41
CA GLY A 57 -3.75 -4.12 6.17
C GLY A 57 -4.04 -4.03 7.66
N GLU A 58 -4.33 -5.17 8.26
CA GLU A 58 -4.50 -5.37 9.70
C GLU A 58 -3.46 -6.38 10.19
N PHE A 59 -2.60 -5.95 11.07
CA PHE A 59 -1.57 -6.81 11.67
C PHE A 59 -2.01 -7.28 13.05
N ASP A 60 -1.99 -8.59 13.24
CA ASP A 60 -2.17 -9.23 14.53
C ASP A 60 -0.80 -9.61 15.09
N SER A 61 -0.39 -8.93 16.16
CA SER A 61 0.91 -9.13 16.79
C SER A 61 1.01 -10.44 17.58
N GLN A 62 -0.10 -11.11 17.89
CA GLN A 62 -0.07 -12.40 18.60
C GLN A 62 0.18 -13.56 17.64
N SER A 63 -0.47 -13.53 16.48
CA SER A 63 -0.29 -14.54 15.42
C SER A 63 0.81 -14.18 14.42
N GLU A 64 1.36 -12.95 14.49
CA GLU A 64 2.31 -12.38 13.51
C GLU A 64 1.77 -12.40 12.08
N VAL A 65 0.45 -12.34 11.89
CA VAL A 65 -0.21 -12.38 10.58
C VAL A 65 -0.68 -10.99 10.19
N LEU A 66 -0.26 -10.53 9.01
CA LEU A 66 -0.86 -9.41 8.30
C LEU A 66 -1.96 -9.95 7.37
N ARG A 67 -3.20 -9.55 7.60
CA ARG A 67 -4.33 -9.70 6.68
C ARG A 67 -4.41 -8.42 5.86
N TYR A 68 -4.47 -8.51 4.54
CA TYR A 68 -4.44 -7.31 3.71
C TYR A 68 -5.27 -7.45 2.45
N ILE A 69 -5.64 -6.29 1.90
CA ILE A 69 -6.24 -6.11 0.59
C ILE A 69 -5.31 -5.19 -0.21
N ASN A 70 -4.95 -5.61 -1.41
CA ASN A 70 -4.32 -4.72 -2.39
C ASN A 70 -5.34 -4.40 -3.48
N ALA A 71 -5.88 -3.20 -3.46
CA ALA A 71 -6.84 -2.69 -4.43
C ALA A 71 -6.13 -1.84 -5.49
N GLY A 72 -5.38 -2.50 -6.39
CA GLY A 72 -4.68 -1.88 -7.51
C GLY A 72 -3.48 -1.01 -7.13
N HIS A 73 -2.98 -1.11 -5.90
CA HIS A 73 -1.79 -0.40 -5.46
C HIS A 73 -0.51 -1.16 -5.86
N CYS A 74 0.62 -0.46 -5.93
CA CYS A 74 1.93 -1.08 -6.15
C CYS A 74 2.13 -2.25 -5.19
N PRO A 75 2.60 -3.43 -5.68
CA PRO A 75 2.78 -4.60 -4.82
C PRO A 75 3.79 -4.30 -3.70
N PRO A 76 3.41 -4.40 -2.42
CA PRO A 76 4.35 -4.19 -1.33
C PRO A 76 5.53 -5.17 -1.39
N ILE A 77 6.66 -4.76 -0.83
CA ILE A 77 7.84 -5.60 -0.72
C ILE A 77 7.99 -6.04 0.74
N LEU A 78 8.02 -7.34 0.95
CA LEU A 78 8.35 -7.94 2.23
C LEU A 78 9.85 -8.23 2.28
N ILE A 79 10.53 -7.69 3.28
CA ILE A 79 11.93 -7.99 3.59
C ILE A 79 11.92 -8.93 4.78
N SER A 80 12.42 -10.15 4.58
CA SER A 80 12.50 -11.17 5.63
C SER A 80 13.58 -10.82 6.67
N ALA A 81 13.54 -11.48 7.81
CA ALA A 81 14.60 -11.36 8.83
C ALA A 81 16.00 -11.79 8.30
N ALA A 82 16.03 -12.63 7.26
CA ALA A 82 17.27 -13.01 6.57
C ALA A 82 17.79 -11.92 5.61
N GLY A 83 16.99 -10.88 5.35
CA GLY A 83 17.31 -9.79 4.42
C GLY A 83 16.88 -10.06 2.97
N GLU A 84 16.06 -11.09 2.73
CA GLU A 84 15.54 -11.38 1.39
C GLU A 84 14.29 -10.55 1.13
N ALA A 85 14.28 -9.81 0.03
CA ALA A 85 13.16 -8.98 -0.38
C ALA A 85 12.33 -9.70 -1.45
N THR A 86 11.03 -9.82 -1.20
CA THR A 86 10.06 -10.43 -2.12
C THR A 86 8.84 -9.54 -2.29
N LYS A 87 8.26 -9.48 -3.49
CA LYS A 87 7.01 -8.77 -3.73
C LYS A 87 5.84 -9.59 -3.23
N LEU A 88 4.89 -8.95 -2.53
CA LEU A 88 3.61 -9.54 -2.21
C LEU A 88 2.72 -9.49 -3.45
N THR A 89 2.62 -10.62 -4.13
CA THR A 89 1.82 -10.75 -5.35
C THR A 89 0.33 -10.99 -5.01
N GLY A 90 -0.54 -10.66 -5.95
CA GLY A 90 -1.98 -10.72 -5.78
C GLY A 90 -2.58 -9.36 -5.49
N GLY A 91 -3.86 -9.25 -5.71
CA GLY A 91 -4.63 -8.03 -5.54
C GLY A 91 -5.78 -7.93 -6.52
N ASP A 92 -6.58 -6.91 -6.33
CA ASP A 92 -7.77 -6.61 -7.09
C ASP A 92 -7.63 -5.25 -7.80
N LEU A 93 -8.67 -4.87 -8.53
CA LEU A 93 -8.72 -3.57 -9.21
C LEU A 93 -8.88 -2.41 -8.22
N PRO A 94 -8.49 -1.18 -8.59
CA PRO A 94 -8.67 0.02 -7.77
C PRO A 94 -10.11 0.21 -7.28
N ILE A 95 -10.25 0.80 -6.08
CA ILE A 95 -11.56 1.16 -5.53
C ILE A 95 -12.22 2.27 -6.36
N GLY A 96 -13.53 2.18 -6.55
CA GLY A 96 -14.31 3.14 -7.34
C GLY A 96 -14.40 2.80 -8.84
N LEU A 97 -13.59 1.87 -9.34
CA LEU A 97 -13.56 1.55 -10.78
C LEU A 97 -14.79 0.76 -11.21
N PHE A 98 -15.15 -0.30 -10.49
CA PHE A 98 -16.34 -1.11 -10.75
C PHE A 98 -17.14 -1.37 -9.47
N PRO A 99 -18.50 -1.27 -9.50
CA PRO A 99 -19.31 -1.38 -8.29
C PRO A 99 -19.38 -2.79 -7.71
N GLN A 100 -19.12 -3.81 -8.52
CA GLN A 100 -19.36 -5.22 -8.18
C GLN A 100 -18.08 -5.97 -7.77
N ILE A 101 -16.95 -5.26 -7.64
CA ILE A 101 -15.70 -5.89 -7.19
C ILE A 101 -15.91 -6.39 -5.76
N ARG A 102 -15.58 -7.66 -5.56
CA ARG A 102 -15.39 -8.26 -4.24
C ARG A 102 -13.89 -8.42 -4.03
N TYR A 103 -13.37 -7.71 -3.04
CA TYR A 103 -11.95 -7.74 -2.72
C TYR A 103 -11.62 -9.02 -1.96
N GLN A 104 -10.50 -9.63 -2.33
CA GLN A 104 -10.01 -10.85 -1.68
C GLN A 104 -9.01 -10.51 -0.58
N GLU A 105 -9.27 -10.99 0.64
CA GLU A 105 -8.29 -10.93 1.73
C GLU A 105 -7.11 -11.85 1.44
N LEU A 106 -5.92 -11.29 1.50
CA LEU A 106 -4.65 -11.99 1.43
C LEU A 106 -3.99 -12.01 2.80
N ARG A 107 -3.08 -12.96 3.03
CA ARG A 107 -2.40 -13.14 4.32
C ARG A 107 -0.92 -13.38 4.11
N VAL A 108 -0.13 -12.79 4.99
CA VAL A 108 1.32 -13.03 5.05
C VAL A 108 1.77 -13.01 6.51
N THR A 109 2.73 -13.87 6.86
CA THR A 109 3.37 -13.84 8.17
C THR A 109 4.46 -12.77 8.20
N LEU A 110 4.39 -11.87 9.17
CA LEU A 110 5.40 -10.85 9.44
C LEU A 110 6.11 -11.19 10.75
N SER A 111 7.02 -12.16 10.68
CA SER A 111 7.82 -12.57 11.84
C SER A 111 8.72 -11.44 12.32
N LYS A 112 9.16 -11.54 13.56
CA LYS A 112 10.08 -10.56 14.16
C LYS A 112 11.33 -10.35 13.29
N GLY A 113 11.65 -9.10 13.02
CA GLY A 113 12.78 -8.72 12.17
C GLY A 113 12.44 -8.60 10.68
N CYS A 114 11.21 -8.91 10.28
CA CYS A 114 10.71 -8.58 8.94
C CYS A 114 10.37 -7.08 8.82
N ALA A 115 10.44 -6.55 7.60
CA ALA A 115 9.93 -5.22 7.28
C ALA A 115 9.02 -5.28 6.06
N LEU A 116 7.97 -4.46 6.06
CA LEU A 116 7.06 -4.28 4.93
C LEU A 116 7.28 -2.90 4.33
N VAL A 117 7.62 -2.85 3.05
CA VAL A 117 7.77 -1.61 2.29
C VAL A 117 6.54 -1.43 1.42
N VAL A 118 5.76 -0.39 1.72
CA VAL A 118 4.63 0.07 0.89
C VAL A 118 5.06 1.36 0.23
N TYR A 119 4.90 1.45 -1.09
CA TYR A 119 5.38 2.58 -1.89
C TYR A 119 4.34 2.93 -2.97
N THR A 120 4.40 4.16 -3.46
CA THR A 120 3.59 4.61 -4.61
C THR A 120 4.41 4.55 -5.89
N ASP A 121 3.74 4.62 -7.03
CA ASP A 121 4.33 4.71 -8.36
C ASP A 121 5.37 5.85 -8.50
N GLY A 122 5.23 6.94 -7.74
CA GLY A 122 6.23 8.00 -7.69
C GLY A 122 7.65 7.54 -7.36
N VAL A 123 7.82 6.37 -6.73
CA VAL A 123 9.14 5.75 -6.50
C VAL A 123 9.66 5.07 -7.76
N THR A 124 8.81 4.28 -8.42
CA THR A 124 9.19 3.50 -9.61
C THR A 124 9.24 4.33 -10.88
N ASP A 125 8.40 5.36 -10.97
CA ASP A 125 8.28 6.24 -12.14
C ASP A 125 9.27 7.42 -12.10
N ALA A 126 10.13 7.51 -11.08
CA ALA A 126 11.17 8.53 -10.99
C ALA A 126 12.12 8.40 -12.17
N LEU A 127 12.19 9.45 -13.01
CA LEU A 127 12.98 9.47 -14.25
C LEU A 127 14.41 9.97 -13.99
N ASN A 128 15.38 9.36 -14.66
CA ASN A 128 16.75 9.90 -14.74
C ASN A 128 16.87 10.93 -15.86
N SER A 129 18.06 11.50 -16.04
CA SER A 129 18.35 12.49 -17.09
C SER A 129 18.21 11.96 -18.52
N GLN A 130 18.12 10.63 -18.69
CA GLN A 130 17.94 9.96 -19.98
C GLN A 130 16.47 9.60 -20.25
N GLY A 131 15.56 9.88 -19.29
CA GLY A 131 14.14 9.58 -19.39
C GLY A 131 13.81 8.12 -19.06
N GLU A 132 14.72 7.40 -18.41
CA GLU A 132 14.47 6.03 -17.95
C GLU A 132 13.87 6.06 -16.53
N ASP A 133 12.88 5.21 -16.27
CA ASP A 133 12.27 5.04 -14.94
C ASP A 133 13.20 4.28 -13.97
N PHE A 134 13.05 4.53 -12.67
CA PHE A 134 13.75 3.78 -11.62
C PHE A 134 13.36 2.30 -11.67
N GLY A 135 12.09 2.02 -11.79
CA GLY A 135 11.52 0.71 -11.99
C GLY A 135 11.52 -0.19 -10.75
N GLU A 136 10.63 -1.19 -10.79
CA GLU A 136 10.48 -2.16 -9.70
C GLU A 136 11.72 -3.04 -9.49
N ALA A 137 12.46 -3.36 -10.56
CA ALA A 137 13.64 -4.21 -10.46
C ALA A 137 14.76 -3.55 -9.64
N ARG A 138 14.97 -2.25 -9.84
CA ARG A 138 15.96 -1.48 -9.06
C ARG A 138 15.49 -1.32 -7.60
N LEU A 139 14.20 -1.05 -7.39
CA LEU A 139 13.64 -0.97 -6.05
C LEU A 139 13.84 -2.27 -5.27
N LEU A 140 13.53 -3.41 -5.88
CA LEU A 140 13.72 -4.73 -5.28
C LEU A 140 15.21 -5.02 -4.99
N SER A 141 16.11 -4.65 -5.92
CA SER A 141 17.55 -4.76 -5.74
C SER A 141 18.05 -3.91 -4.57
N CYS A 142 17.53 -2.67 -4.42
CA CYS A 142 17.86 -1.82 -3.28
C CYS A 142 17.39 -2.46 -1.96
N CYS A 143 16.18 -3.03 -1.93
CA CYS A 143 15.68 -3.74 -0.75
C CYS A 143 16.57 -4.95 -0.37
N ASN A 144 17.06 -5.71 -1.36
CA ASN A 144 17.96 -6.83 -1.13
C ASN A 144 19.39 -6.40 -0.71
N SER A 145 19.77 -5.15 -0.94
CA SER A 145 21.08 -4.60 -0.54
C SER A 145 21.10 -4.01 0.88
N LEU A 146 19.95 -3.99 1.55
CA LEU A 146 19.83 -3.47 2.91
C LEU A 146 20.60 -4.33 3.92
N PRO A 147 21.22 -3.70 4.94
CA PRO A 147 21.79 -4.45 6.06
C PRO A 147 20.72 -5.28 6.76
N LYS A 148 21.06 -6.50 7.16
CA LYS A 148 20.15 -7.34 7.97
C LYS A 148 19.75 -6.60 9.24
N GLY A 149 18.45 -6.61 9.54
CA GLY A 149 17.90 -5.95 10.71
C GLY A 149 17.85 -4.42 10.59
N ALA A 150 17.94 -3.86 9.39
CA ALA A 150 17.72 -2.43 9.17
C ALA A 150 16.35 -2.03 9.70
N ASN A 151 16.28 -0.95 10.47
CA ASN A 151 15.03 -0.40 10.95
C ASN A 151 14.30 0.39 9.85
N ALA A 152 13.04 0.75 10.08
CA ALA A 152 12.22 1.45 9.10
C ALA A 152 12.84 2.77 8.62
N GLU A 153 13.47 3.54 9.51
CA GLU A 153 14.13 4.80 9.17
C GLU A 153 15.31 4.59 8.22
N ALA A 154 16.16 3.60 8.50
CA ALA A 154 17.30 3.25 7.64
C ALA A 154 16.83 2.78 6.26
N ILE A 155 15.75 1.98 6.20
CA ILE A 155 15.12 1.52 4.95
C ILE A 155 14.64 2.72 4.14
N CYS A 156 13.82 3.59 4.73
CA CYS A 156 13.29 4.79 4.06
C CYS A 156 14.42 5.70 3.58
N THR A 157 15.42 5.97 4.42
CA THR A 157 16.55 6.83 4.06
C THR A 157 17.33 6.27 2.88
N LEU A 158 17.64 4.97 2.89
CA LEU A 158 18.37 4.35 1.78
C LEU A 158 17.55 4.40 0.48
N LEU A 159 16.30 3.98 0.52
CA LEU A 159 15.46 3.95 -0.67
C LEU A 159 15.25 5.36 -1.25
N SER A 160 14.94 6.35 -0.41
CA SER A 160 14.80 7.75 -0.84
C SER A 160 16.10 8.27 -1.48
N LYS A 161 17.25 8.01 -0.87
CA LYS A 161 18.56 8.39 -1.40
C LYS A 161 18.80 7.78 -2.77
N ARG A 162 18.50 6.48 -2.96
CA ARG A 162 18.69 5.79 -4.25
C ARG A 162 17.81 6.36 -5.36
N VAL A 163 16.58 6.70 -5.03
CA VAL A 163 15.64 7.32 -6.00
C VAL A 163 16.11 8.72 -6.38
N VAL A 164 16.53 9.53 -5.40
CA VAL A 164 17.05 10.89 -5.64
C VAL A 164 18.36 10.85 -6.45
N GLU A 165 19.30 9.96 -6.12
CA GLU A 165 20.52 9.74 -6.91
C GLU A 165 20.22 9.35 -8.37
N TRP A 166 19.22 8.49 -8.57
CA TRP A 166 18.75 8.10 -9.90
C TRP A 166 18.18 9.27 -10.68
N ALA A 167 17.37 10.09 -10.04
CA ALA A 167 16.72 11.27 -10.65
C ALA A 167 17.67 12.46 -10.91
N GLY A 168 18.98 12.29 -10.68
CA GLY A 168 19.97 13.34 -10.95
C GLY A 168 20.33 14.21 -9.78
N GLY A 169 19.92 13.84 -8.54
CA GLY A 169 20.41 14.47 -7.32
C GLY A 169 20.04 15.92 -7.15
N VAL A 170 18.81 16.30 -7.45
CA VAL A 170 18.31 17.63 -7.06
C VAL A 170 17.89 17.53 -5.59
N GLU A 171 18.73 18.10 -4.68
CA GLU A 171 18.39 18.34 -3.28
C GLU A 171 17.22 19.33 -3.15
#